data_00a27f518ddef4f4ef39824cd2a9294e
#
_entry.id   00a27f518ddef4f4ef39824cd2a9294e
#
_cell.length_a   1.000
_cell.length_b   1.000
_cell.length_c   1.000
_cell.angle_alpha   90.00
_cell.angle_beta   90.00
_cell.angle_gamma   90.00
#
_symmetry.space_group_name_H-M   'P 1'
#
loop_
_entity.id
_entity.type
_entity.pdbx_description
1 polymer ?
#
loop_
_entity_poly.entity_id
_entity_poly.type
_entity_poly.pdbx_seq_one_letter_code
_entity_poly.pdbx_strand_id
1 'polypeptide(L)'
;MWGLDEMRELLANENYIPQLFEYEEKPLEKGEVRVKCIYGAPKHGTEMTGIKEQPFEEKYYDEEMKIFLQREEKVSSVYSGLGNMWVGTITEVGSDVEAYHVGDQVVGYGNLAQTHTVNAQELLVMPEGMTWKQAMCYDPMQFALS
;
A
#
# COMPACT_ATOMS: atom_id res chain seq x y z
N MET A 1 -18.08 3.01 25.07
CA MET A 1 -17.78 4.20 24.24
C MET A 1 -16.47 3.91 23.57
N TRP A 2 -16.53 3.52 22.29
CA TRP A 2 -15.33 3.30 21.49
C TRP A 2 -14.80 4.69 21.12
N GLY A 3 -13.58 4.99 21.51
CA GLY A 3 -12.92 6.25 21.16
C GLY A 3 -12.87 6.45 19.64
N LEU A 4 -12.54 7.65 19.22
CA LEU A 4 -12.21 8.00 17.84
C LEU A 4 -11.42 6.84 17.23
N ASP A 5 -11.93 6.26 16.13
CA ASP A 5 -11.41 5.03 15.55
C ASP A 5 -9.93 5.25 15.16
N GLU A 6 -9.06 4.78 16.04
CA GLU A 6 -7.63 4.73 15.76
C GLU A 6 -7.45 3.76 14.60
N MET A 7 -7.09 4.29 13.43
CA MET A 7 -6.83 3.50 12.24
C MET A 7 -5.56 2.71 12.40
N ARG A 8 -5.50 1.50 11.84
CA ARG A 8 -4.36 0.61 11.98
C ARG A 8 -3.83 0.18 10.63
N GLU A 9 -2.51 0.07 10.56
CA GLU A 9 -1.77 -0.46 9.43
C GLU A 9 -0.80 -1.57 9.86
N LEU A 10 -0.44 -2.44 8.95
CA LEU A 10 0.51 -3.51 9.18
C LEU A 10 1.89 -3.10 8.64
N LEU A 11 2.85 -2.99 9.53
CA LEU A 11 4.25 -2.71 9.19
C LEU A 11 5.15 -3.79 9.78
N ALA A 12 6.30 -4.03 9.16
CA ALA A 12 7.38 -4.77 9.80
C ALA A 12 8.18 -3.81 10.68
N ASN A 13 8.44 -4.20 11.91
CA ASN A 13 9.28 -3.43 12.83
C ASN A 13 10.79 -3.56 12.49
N GLU A 14 11.63 -2.92 13.26
CA GLU A 14 13.10 -2.94 13.11
C GLU A 14 13.73 -4.34 13.16
N ASN A 15 13.01 -5.33 13.70
CA ASN A 15 13.42 -6.74 13.73
C ASN A 15 12.71 -7.57 12.65
N TYR A 16 12.10 -6.92 11.66
CA TYR A 16 11.32 -7.55 10.57
C TYR A 16 10.10 -8.36 11.05
N ILE A 17 9.57 -8.03 12.24
CA ILE A 17 8.38 -8.69 12.77
C ILE A 17 7.14 -7.88 12.39
N PRO A 18 6.17 -8.47 11.68
CA PRO A 18 4.92 -7.80 11.37
C PRO A 18 4.14 -7.41 12.63
N GLN A 19 3.75 -6.15 12.72
CA GLN A 19 2.99 -5.59 13.84
C GLN A 19 1.95 -4.61 13.34
N LEU A 20 0.85 -4.46 14.09
CA LEU A 20 -0.15 -3.43 13.84
C LEU A 20 0.28 -2.13 14.53
N PHE A 21 0.29 -1.06 13.76
CA PHE A 21 0.56 0.30 14.22
C PHE A 21 -0.67 1.15 14.05
N GLU A 22 -0.90 2.04 15.00
CA GLU A 22 -1.98 3.02 14.95
C GLU A 22 -1.51 4.27 14.22
N TYR A 23 -2.40 4.88 13.44
CA TYR A 23 -2.16 6.13 12.74
C TYR A 23 -3.39 7.03 12.75
N GLU A 24 -3.15 8.32 12.59
CA GLU A 24 -4.19 9.32 12.43
C GLU A 24 -4.38 9.65 10.96
N GLU A 25 -5.65 9.76 10.54
CA GLU A 25 -5.97 10.19 9.18
C GLU A 25 -5.69 11.67 9.00
N LYS A 26 -4.96 11.99 7.92
CA LYS A 26 -4.70 13.38 7.52
C LYS A 26 -5.90 13.92 6.73
N PRO A 27 -6.17 15.24 6.80
CA PRO A 27 -7.12 15.87 5.89
C PRO A 27 -6.75 15.60 4.43
N LEU A 28 -7.77 15.49 3.57
CA LEU A 28 -7.55 15.33 2.14
C LEU A 28 -6.91 16.58 1.52
N GLU A 29 -5.94 16.36 0.67
CA GLU A 29 -5.39 17.38 -0.22
C GLU A 29 -6.15 17.42 -1.55
N LYS A 30 -5.79 18.36 -2.40
CA LYS A 30 -6.36 18.44 -3.76
C LYS A 30 -6.01 17.18 -4.56
N GLY A 31 -7.00 16.66 -5.30
CA GLY A 31 -6.83 15.47 -6.12
C GLY A 31 -6.85 14.16 -5.34
N GLU A 32 -7.01 14.21 -4.03
CA GLU A 32 -7.03 13.01 -3.19
C GLU A 32 -8.42 12.51 -2.88
N VAL A 33 -8.50 11.23 -2.61
CA VAL A 33 -9.68 10.55 -2.07
C VAL A 33 -9.26 9.69 -0.88
N ARG A 34 -10.21 9.46 0.02
CA ARG A 34 -10.06 8.50 1.11
C ARG A 34 -10.83 7.23 0.78
N VAL A 35 -10.17 6.11 0.97
CA VAL A 35 -10.74 4.79 0.69
C VAL A 35 -10.70 3.95 1.95
N LYS A 36 -11.84 3.40 2.33
CA LYS A 36 -11.91 2.36 3.36
C LYS A 36 -11.56 1.02 2.74
N CYS A 37 -10.50 0.40 3.22
CA CYS A 37 -10.04 -0.90 2.75
C CYS A 37 -11.03 -2.01 3.14
N ILE A 38 -11.36 -2.88 2.20
CA ILE A 38 -12.19 -4.07 2.41
C ILE A 38 -11.31 -5.31 2.47
N TYR A 39 -10.38 -5.45 1.51
CA TYR A 39 -9.36 -6.50 1.47
C TYR A 39 -8.04 -5.90 1.03
N GLY A 40 -6.97 -6.43 1.59
CA GLY A 40 -5.61 -6.19 1.13
C GLY A 40 -4.92 -7.51 0.81
N ALA A 41 -4.01 -7.51 -0.17
CA ALA A 41 -3.24 -8.69 -0.52
C ALA A 41 -1.74 -8.44 -0.36
N PRO A 42 -1.06 -9.26 0.43
CA PRO A 42 0.39 -9.33 0.40
C PRO A 42 0.86 -10.05 -0.87
N LYS A 43 2.04 -9.68 -1.36
CA LYS A 43 2.72 -10.36 -2.45
C LYS A 43 3.90 -11.15 -1.90
N HIS A 44 3.78 -12.47 -1.85
CA HIS A 44 4.70 -13.34 -1.13
C HIS A 44 6.19 -13.03 -1.37
N GLY A 45 6.62 -12.90 -2.64
CA GLY A 45 8.02 -12.60 -2.96
C GLY A 45 8.51 -11.26 -2.42
N THR A 46 7.69 -10.23 -2.51
CA THR A 46 8.00 -8.87 -2.05
C THR A 46 8.04 -8.81 -0.53
N GLU A 47 7.01 -9.37 0.13
CA GLU A 47 6.89 -9.37 1.59
C GLU A 47 8.02 -10.17 2.25
N MET A 48 8.32 -11.36 1.71
CA MET A 48 9.36 -12.22 2.29
C MET A 48 10.75 -11.61 2.17
N THR A 49 11.01 -10.82 1.13
CA THR A 49 12.27 -10.06 1.01
C THR A 49 12.36 -8.98 2.09
N GLY A 50 11.25 -8.30 2.39
CA GLY A 50 11.18 -7.27 3.44
C GLY A 50 11.21 -7.83 4.87
N ILE A 51 10.81 -9.09 5.08
CA ILE A 51 10.71 -9.70 6.42
C ILE A 51 11.95 -10.54 6.76
N LYS A 52 12.54 -11.22 5.79
CA LYS A 52 13.65 -12.17 6.07
C LYS A 52 15.03 -11.60 5.84
N GLU A 53 15.19 -10.84 4.77
CA GLU A 53 16.48 -10.28 4.37
C GLU A 53 16.22 -9.00 3.61
N GLN A 54 16.91 -7.94 3.96
CA GLN A 54 16.97 -6.75 3.12
C GLN A 54 18.32 -6.74 2.37
N PRO A 55 18.41 -7.42 1.22
CA PRO A 55 19.67 -7.57 0.50
C PRO A 55 20.25 -6.22 0.03
N PHE A 56 19.44 -5.15 0.12
CA PHE A 56 19.85 -3.80 -0.26
C PHE A 56 20.21 -2.89 0.92
N GLU A 57 20.00 -3.30 2.17
CA GLU A 57 20.44 -2.51 3.33
C GLU A 57 21.97 -2.39 3.41
N GLU A 58 22.66 -3.43 2.98
CA GLU A 58 24.11 -3.49 2.95
C GLU A 58 24.69 -3.05 1.59
N LYS A 59 23.86 -2.67 0.63
CA LYS A 59 24.26 -2.34 -0.73
C LYS A 59 23.66 -1.02 -1.20
N TYR A 60 24.38 -0.32 -2.05
CA TYR A 60 23.85 0.79 -2.84
C TYR A 60 24.14 0.56 -4.32
N TYR A 61 23.30 1.11 -5.17
CA TYR A 61 23.51 1.04 -6.60
C TYR A 61 24.46 2.17 -7.03
N ASP A 62 25.56 1.82 -7.67
CA ASP A 62 26.46 2.77 -8.30
C ASP A 62 26.04 3.00 -9.74
N GLU A 63 25.62 4.22 -10.05
CA GLU A 63 25.10 4.57 -11.37
C GLU A 63 26.15 4.62 -12.46
N GLU A 64 27.40 4.90 -12.12
CA GLU A 64 28.51 4.97 -13.07
C GLU A 64 28.98 3.57 -13.47
N MET A 65 29.16 2.70 -12.49
CA MET A 65 29.58 1.31 -12.72
C MET A 65 28.40 0.37 -13.04
N LYS A 66 27.16 0.80 -12.82
CA LYS A 66 25.91 0.02 -12.99
C LYS A 66 25.92 -1.31 -12.23
N ILE A 67 26.47 -1.30 -11.01
CA ILE A 67 26.53 -2.45 -10.11
C ILE A 67 26.11 -2.07 -8.70
N PHE A 68 25.77 -3.09 -7.89
CA PHE A 68 25.54 -2.91 -6.47
C PHE A 68 26.84 -3.07 -5.69
N LEU A 69 27.21 -2.04 -4.95
CA LEU A 69 28.37 -2.02 -4.07
C LEU A 69 27.95 -2.16 -2.61
N GLN A 70 28.82 -2.68 -1.78
CA GLN A 70 28.58 -2.85 -0.37
C GLN A 70 28.71 -1.52 0.38
N ARG A 71 27.78 -1.22 1.29
CA ARG A 71 27.87 -0.05 2.16
C ARG A 71 28.82 -0.34 3.32
N GLU A 72 29.52 0.68 3.78
CA GLU A 72 30.34 0.58 5.00
C GLU A 72 29.48 0.49 6.27
N GLU A 73 28.27 1.11 6.25
CA GLU A 73 27.31 1.08 7.34
C GLU A 73 25.97 0.55 6.86
N LYS A 74 25.33 -0.28 7.68
CA LYS A 74 23.99 -0.81 7.44
C LYS A 74 22.96 0.31 7.60
N VAL A 75 22.17 0.57 6.55
CA VAL A 75 21.03 1.49 6.65
C VAL A 75 19.82 0.68 7.06
N SER A 76 19.46 0.77 8.33
CA SER A 76 18.23 0.15 8.84
C SER A 76 17.05 1.07 8.54
N SER A 77 16.08 0.60 7.78
CA SER A 77 14.75 1.21 7.75
C SER A 77 14.01 0.79 9.01
N VAL A 78 13.61 1.75 9.81
CA VAL A 78 12.98 1.49 11.11
C VAL A 78 11.67 0.73 10.98
N TYR A 79 10.91 0.98 9.90
CA TYR A 79 9.66 0.29 9.57
C TYR A 79 9.54 0.09 8.07
N SER A 80 9.02 -1.06 7.67
CA SER A 80 8.75 -1.40 6.29
C SER A 80 7.27 -1.70 6.09
N GLY A 81 6.65 -1.04 5.13
CA GLY A 81 5.26 -1.32 4.75
C GLY A 81 5.09 -2.75 4.23
N LEU A 82 4.04 -3.41 4.69
CA LEU A 82 3.63 -4.74 4.23
C LEU A 82 2.34 -4.62 3.42
N GLY A 83 2.31 -5.25 2.27
CA GLY A 83 1.18 -5.22 1.35
C GLY A 83 1.61 -4.83 -0.06
N ASN A 84 0.77 -5.14 -1.03
CA ASN A 84 1.02 -4.84 -2.42
C ASN A 84 -0.16 -4.12 -3.07
N MET A 85 -1.37 -4.62 -2.84
CA MET A 85 -2.58 -4.03 -3.36
C MET A 85 -3.74 -4.18 -2.38
N TRP A 86 -4.75 -3.37 -2.58
CA TRP A 86 -5.96 -3.38 -1.79
C TRP A 86 -7.17 -3.05 -2.67
N VAL A 87 -8.35 -3.42 -2.20
CA VAL A 87 -9.65 -3.03 -2.74
C VAL A 87 -10.47 -2.38 -1.65
N GLY A 88 -11.23 -1.37 -2.00
CA GLY A 88 -11.99 -0.62 -1.01
C GLY A 88 -13.09 0.24 -1.60
N THR A 89 -13.77 0.94 -0.71
CA THR A 89 -14.86 1.87 -1.05
C THR A 89 -14.42 3.29 -0.71
N ILE A 90 -14.63 4.22 -1.61
CA ILE A 90 -14.37 5.64 -1.38
C ILE A 90 -15.31 6.18 -0.32
N THR A 91 -14.76 6.79 0.72
CA THR A 91 -15.50 7.39 1.85
C THR A 91 -15.48 8.91 1.83
N GLU A 92 -14.45 9.52 1.25
CA GLU A 92 -14.31 10.96 1.11
C GLU A 92 -13.67 11.29 -0.24
N VAL A 93 -14.05 12.43 -0.81
CA VAL A 93 -13.57 12.90 -2.12
C VAL A 93 -13.11 14.35 -1.97
N GLY A 94 -11.89 14.64 -2.43
CA GLY A 94 -11.35 15.99 -2.47
C GLY A 94 -12.15 16.89 -3.41
N SER A 95 -12.15 18.19 -3.15
CA SER A 95 -13.05 19.18 -3.78
C SER A 95 -12.90 19.32 -5.30
N ASP A 96 -11.80 18.88 -5.86
CA ASP A 96 -11.45 18.98 -7.28
C ASP A 96 -11.39 17.61 -7.98
N VAL A 97 -11.85 16.56 -7.32
CA VAL A 97 -11.98 15.21 -7.90
C VAL A 97 -13.37 15.05 -8.49
N GLU A 98 -13.47 15.01 -9.81
CA GLU A 98 -14.73 14.85 -10.54
C GLU A 98 -14.99 13.40 -11.00
N ALA A 99 -13.92 12.59 -11.11
CA ALA A 99 -13.99 11.25 -11.69
C ALA A 99 -14.53 10.17 -10.73
N TYR A 100 -14.59 10.47 -9.44
CA TYR A 100 -14.98 9.53 -8.39
C TYR A 100 -16.00 10.14 -7.43
N HIS A 101 -16.80 9.25 -6.84
CA HIS A 101 -17.82 9.61 -5.85
C HIS A 101 -17.71 8.74 -4.61
N VAL A 102 -18.22 9.25 -3.49
CA VAL A 102 -18.38 8.44 -2.27
C VAL A 102 -19.23 7.22 -2.57
N GLY A 103 -18.76 6.04 -2.18
CA GLY A 103 -19.41 4.76 -2.48
C GLY A 103 -18.82 4.00 -3.66
N ASP A 104 -17.99 4.64 -4.51
CA ASP A 104 -17.32 3.96 -5.61
C ASP A 104 -16.38 2.87 -5.09
N GLN A 105 -16.39 1.74 -5.77
CA GLN A 105 -15.52 0.60 -5.49
C GLN A 105 -14.26 0.69 -6.34
N VAL A 106 -13.12 0.62 -5.68
CA VAL A 106 -11.82 0.89 -6.30
C VAL A 106 -10.76 -0.13 -5.91
N VAL A 107 -9.76 -0.21 -6.78
CA VAL A 107 -8.53 -0.98 -6.59
C VAL A 107 -7.37 0.01 -6.51
N GLY A 108 -6.48 -0.20 -5.55
CA GLY A 108 -5.27 0.58 -5.39
C GLY A 108 -4.08 -0.26 -4.94
N TYR A 109 -2.91 0.37 -4.92
CA TYR A 109 -1.66 -0.24 -4.48
C TYR A 109 -1.20 0.39 -3.18
N GLY A 110 -0.56 -0.39 -2.33
CA GLY A 110 0.00 0.09 -1.08
C GLY A 110 -0.03 -0.93 0.05
N ASN A 111 0.24 -0.44 1.24
CA ASN A 111 0.31 -1.22 2.48
C ASN A 111 -1.03 -1.82 2.87
N LEU A 112 -0.99 -2.79 3.78
CA LEU A 112 -2.17 -3.31 4.45
C LEU A 112 -2.59 -2.34 5.57
N ALA A 113 -3.52 -1.45 5.26
CA ALA A 113 -4.05 -0.43 6.17
C ALA A 113 -5.58 -0.42 6.15
N GLN A 114 -6.21 0.09 7.20
CA GLN A 114 -7.67 0.16 7.27
C GLN A 114 -8.25 1.21 6.33
N THR A 115 -7.51 2.30 6.11
CA THR A 115 -7.87 3.35 5.15
C THR A 115 -6.65 3.77 4.33
N HIS A 116 -6.91 4.34 3.16
CA HIS A 116 -5.88 4.89 2.28
C HIS A 116 -6.29 6.29 1.82
N THR A 117 -5.36 7.23 1.91
CA THR A 117 -5.51 8.57 1.30
C THR A 117 -4.54 8.61 0.13
N VAL A 118 -5.09 8.68 -1.08
CA VAL A 118 -4.33 8.53 -2.32
C VAL A 118 -4.81 9.50 -3.38
N ASN A 119 -3.94 9.80 -4.34
CA ASN A 119 -4.34 10.57 -5.51
C ASN A 119 -5.35 9.78 -6.34
N ALA A 120 -6.45 10.42 -6.72
CA ALA A 120 -7.52 9.79 -7.49
C ALA A 120 -7.03 9.18 -8.82
N GLN A 121 -5.97 9.74 -9.41
CA GLN A 121 -5.39 9.24 -10.66
C GLN A 121 -4.66 7.89 -10.52
N GLU A 122 -4.33 7.49 -9.30
CA GLU A 122 -3.65 6.22 -9.01
C GLU A 122 -4.63 5.07 -8.83
N LEU A 123 -5.93 5.37 -8.81
CA LEU A 123 -6.98 4.38 -8.59
C LEU A 123 -7.51 3.78 -9.89
N LEU A 124 -7.97 2.54 -9.77
CA LEU A 124 -8.74 1.87 -10.81
C LEU A 124 -10.15 1.60 -10.30
N VAL A 125 -11.14 1.95 -11.11
CA VAL A 125 -12.55 1.61 -10.82
C VAL A 125 -12.71 0.10 -10.89
N MET A 126 -13.31 -0.50 -9.87
CA MET A 126 -13.65 -1.92 -9.91
C MET A 126 -14.76 -2.14 -10.95
N PRO A 127 -14.59 -3.05 -11.92
CA PRO A 127 -15.61 -3.32 -12.93
C PRO A 127 -16.93 -3.77 -12.33
N GLU A 128 -18.03 -3.34 -12.92
CA GLU A 128 -19.37 -3.71 -12.49
C GLU A 128 -19.56 -5.24 -12.51
N GLY A 129 -20.16 -5.78 -11.45
CA GLY A 129 -20.39 -7.21 -11.27
C GLY A 129 -19.16 -8.00 -10.81
N MET A 130 -17.99 -7.36 -10.65
CA MET A 130 -16.81 -7.99 -10.08
C MET A 130 -16.94 -8.08 -8.55
N THR A 131 -16.61 -9.22 -8.00
CA THR A 131 -16.53 -9.38 -6.54
C THR A 131 -15.20 -8.85 -6.01
N TRP A 132 -15.16 -8.46 -4.73
CA TRP A 132 -13.94 -8.05 -4.05
C TRP A 132 -12.80 -9.07 -4.18
N LYS A 133 -13.13 -10.37 -4.08
CA LYS A 133 -12.14 -11.46 -4.20
C LYS A 133 -11.55 -11.57 -5.61
N GLN A 134 -12.36 -11.32 -6.64
CA GLN A 134 -11.88 -11.29 -8.02
C GLN A 134 -10.98 -10.08 -8.25
N ALA A 135 -11.38 -8.90 -7.74
CA ALA A 135 -10.60 -7.68 -7.85
C ALA A 135 -9.21 -7.82 -7.20
N MET A 136 -9.09 -8.59 -6.10
CA MET A 136 -7.81 -8.88 -5.45
C MET A 136 -6.84 -9.70 -6.32
N CYS A 137 -7.30 -10.31 -7.42
CA CYS A 137 -6.46 -11.02 -8.36
C CYS A 137 -5.91 -10.12 -9.49
N TYR A 138 -6.22 -8.82 -9.47
CA TYR A 138 -5.86 -7.90 -10.55
C TYR A 138 -4.34 -7.85 -10.81
N ASP A 139 -3.55 -7.59 -9.79
CA ASP A 139 -2.08 -7.51 -9.92
C ASP A 139 -1.45 -8.83 -10.37
N PRO A 140 -1.75 -9.99 -9.76
CA PRO A 140 -1.25 -11.27 -10.24
C PRO A 140 -1.64 -11.57 -11.70
N MET A 141 -2.85 -11.23 -12.10
CA MET A 141 -3.32 -11.44 -13.47
C MET A 141 -2.62 -10.51 -14.45
N GLN A 142 -2.47 -9.23 -14.12
CA GLN A 142 -1.75 -8.27 -14.96
C GLN A 142 -0.32 -8.72 -15.20
N PHE A 143 0.36 -9.18 -14.15
CA PHE A 143 1.72 -9.69 -14.25
C PHE A 143 1.82 -10.97 -15.09
N ALA A 144 0.81 -11.86 -15.02
CA ALA A 144 0.80 -13.09 -15.80
C ALA A 144 0.50 -12.85 -17.29
N LEU A 145 -0.10 -11.71 -17.66
CA LEU A 145 -0.47 -11.36 -19.03
C LEU A 145 0.54 -10.42 -19.71
N SER A 146 1.48 -9.87 -18.97
CA SER A 146 2.55 -9.01 -19.50
C SER A 146 3.75 -9.83 -19.97
#